data_7054190698e94fcd499f5bf368d83515
#
_entry.id   7054190698e94fcd499f5bf368d83515
#
_cell.length_a   1.000
_cell.length_b   1.000
_cell.length_c   1.000
_cell.angle_alpha   90.00
_cell.angle_beta   90.00
_cell.angle_gamma   90.00
#
_symmetry.space_group_name_H-M   'P 1'
#
loop_
_entity.id
_entity.type
_entity.pdbx_description
1 polymer ?
#
loop_
_entity_poly.entity_id
_entity_poly.type
_entity_poly.pdbx_seq_one_letter_code
_entity_poly.pdbx_strand_id
1 'polypeptide(L)'
;MQGKKSYQEKMFTSFQLSSRVPEDNMYRRLKDVLDLRWLYKATSKYYGSEGQQSIDPVVFFKLILIGYLENLQSDRKIISAVSLRLDMLYFIGYDIDEQLPWHSTLSRTRQLYSEEVFKDLFKQVLKQCIDQGMVAGRRQAVDSVLVKANASMGSLVEKQILKDAEAYADALKVAQEDGEVKSAPRSSLTTNEKIVSKTDPDARLRTKPGKPKQLNYLAQVSVDAASHVITNIEAHHASKNDCECLAEVVTNAKHNLQAGGLIIEEVIADTGYSSGKALEYLEENNIVGYIPNIGTYKPQREGFTYDSKNDQYICSEGAKLPFKAIVREQTGLYKKEYRASIAACRNCPLKLQCAGKTGRKKITDTTNKPLYDRMYQRMSTTKGKRMMRLRSCTVEPVLGTLVNFLGMKKVNTIGIKQANKCVVMAALAYNIKKLLKHKAPKVKVIANSIEKILQTPSKVSFQIFSLIKNSNRSYKPIQLIR
;
A
#
# COMPACT_ATOMS: atom_id res chain seq x y z
N MET A 1 47.44 -19.47 -27.68
CA MET A 1 47.41 -18.55 -28.85
C MET A 1 46.46 -17.38 -28.54
N GLN A 2 46.92 -16.15 -28.69
CA GLN A 2 46.10 -14.98 -28.51
C GLN A 2 45.25 -14.77 -29.76
N GLY A 3 43.90 -14.80 -29.62
CA GLY A 3 42.97 -14.52 -30.73
C GLY A 3 42.93 -13.03 -31.06
N LYS A 4 43.01 -12.67 -32.32
CA LYS A 4 42.73 -11.31 -32.82
C LYS A 4 41.39 -11.32 -33.54
N LYS A 5 40.46 -10.44 -33.12
CA LYS A 5 39.18 -10.25 -33.83
C LYS A 5 39.31 -9.12 -34.82
N SER A 6 39.09 -9.43 -36.12
CA SER A 6 38.84 -8.40 -37.14
C SER A 6 37.35 -8.09 -37.16
N TYR A 7 36.99 -6.81 -37.21
CA TYR A 7 35.62 -6.35 -37.37
C TYR A 7 35.44 -5.80 -38.81
N GLN A 8 34.46 -6.35 -39.50
CA GLN A 8 34.01 -5.81 -40.78
C GLN A 8 32.49 -5.63 -40.69
N GLU A 9 32.02 -4.42 -40.95
CA GLU A 9 30.60 -4.10 -40.94
C GLU A 9 29.92 -4.83 -42.11
N LYS A 10 28.78 -5.48 -41.80
CA LYS A 10 27.99 -6.18 -42.83
C LYS A 10 26.90 -5.26 -43.35
N MET A 11 26.80 -5.07 -44.65
CA MET A 11 25.73 -4.27 -45.29
C MET A 11 24.34 -4.92 -45.10
N PHE A 12 24.27 -6.24 -45.07
CA PHE A 12 23.02 -6.99 -44.92
C PHE A 12 23.19 -8.08 -43.86
N THR A 13 22.21 -8.18 -42.98
CA THR A 13 22.10 -9.28 -42.02
C THR A 13 20.64 -9.71 -41.96
N SER A 14 20.35 -10.97 -42.26
CA SER A 14 19.02 -11.56 -42.11
C SER A 14 18.96 -12.34 -40.80
N PHE A 15 18.06 -11.97 -39.89
CA PHE A 15 17.78 -12.72 -38.68
C PHE A 15 16.38 -12.39 -38.16
N GLN A 16 15.84 -13.27 -37.31
CA GLN A 16 14.57 -13.02 -36.61
C GLN A 16 14.87 -12.68 -35.14
N LEU A 17 14.21 -11.69 -34.60
CA LEU A 17 14.33 -11.32 -33.18
C LEU A 17 14.03 -12.52 -32.25
N SER A 18 13.04 -13.35 -32.63
CA SER A 18 12.68 -14.56 -31.89
C SER A 18 13.82 -15.59 -31.80
N SER A 19 14.71 -15.65 -32.79
CA SER A 19 15.87 -16.55 -32.77
C SER A 19 17.06 -15.96 -32.00
N ARG A 20 17.13 -14.63 -31.87
CA ARG A 20 18.24 -13.92 -31.20
C ARG A 20 18.00 -13.74 -29.70
N VAL A 21 16.75 -13.60 -29.26
CA VAL A 21 16.40 -13.47 -27.84
C VAL A 21 16.34 -14.85 -27.21
N PRO A 22 17.20 -15.20 -26.23
CA PRO A 22 17.21 -16.51 -25.58
C PRO A 22 15.87 -16.86 -24.91
N GLU A 23 15.54 -18.14 -24.79
CA GLU A 23 14.29 -18.62 -24.18
C GLU A 23 14.17 -18.26 -22.69
N ASP A 24 15.27 -18.21 -21.98
CA ASP A 24 15.34 -17.84 -20.57
C ASP A 24 15.32 -16.32 -20.34
N ASN A 25 15.36 -15.51 -21.40
CA ASN A 25 15.29 -14.06 -21.30
C ASN A 25 13.98 -13.61 -20.62
N MET A 26 14.10 -12.65 -19.68
CA MET A 26 12.98 -12.17 -18.91
C MET A 26 11.83 -11.63 -19.77
N TYR A 27 12.13 -10.84 -20.81
CA TYR A 27 11.11 -10.23 -21.68
C TYR A 27 10.43 -11.24 -22.59
N ARG A 28 11.14 -12.29 -23.03
CA ARG A 28 10.54 -13.40 -23.76
C ARG A 28 9.54 -14.14 -22.89
N ARG A 29 9.94 -14.54 -21.69
CA ARG A 29 9.06 -15.20 -20.71
C ARG A 29 7.87 -14.31 -20.31
N LEU A 30 8.09 -13.00 -20.19
CA LEU A 30 7.05 -12.04 -19.88
C LEU A 30 6.02 -11.93 -21.02
N LYS A 31 6.46 -11.96 -22.28
CA LYS A 31 5.59 -11.96 -23.44
C LYS A 31 4.64 -13.16 -23.46
N ASP A 32 5.12 -14.33 -23.00
CA ASP A 32 4.35 -15.57 -22.97
C ASP A 32 3.32 -15.59 -21.80
N VAL A 33 3.62 -14.93 -20.69
CA VAL A 33 2.79 -14.93 -19.47
C VAL A 33 1.74 -13.82 -19.48
N LEU A 34 2.05 -12.66 -20.10
CA LEU A 34 1.25 -11.45 -19.99
C LEU A 34 0.31 -11.28 -21.19
N ASP A 35 -0.96 -11.66 -21.06
CA ASP A 35 -1.98 -11.36 -22.06
C ASP A 35 -2.57 -9.96 -21.83
N LEU A 36 -2.32 -9.06 -22.77
CA LEU A 36 -2.77 -7.66 -22.75
C LEU A 36 -3.87 -7.36 -23.79
N ARG A 37 -4.39 -8.34 -24.53
CA ARG A 37 -5.37 -8.12 -25.60
C ARG A 37 -6.68 -7.48 -25.11
N TRP A 38 -7.07 -7.72 -23.87
CA TRP A 38 -8.25 -7.09 -23.26
C TRP A 38 -8.15 -5.56 -23.20
N LEU A 39 -6.94 -5.00 -23.24
CA LEU A 39 -6.72 -3.55 -23.23
C LEU A 39 -7.37 -2.87 -24.43
N TYR A 40 -7.45 -3.51 -25.60
CA TYR A 40 -8.13 -2.93 -26.75
C TYR A 40 -9.59 -2.58 -26.42
N LYS A 41 -10.31 -3.50 -25.76
CA LYS A 41 -11.68 -3.26 -25.32
C LYS A 41 -11.76 -2.22 -24.21
N ALA A 42 -10.89 -2.31 -23.21
CA ALA A 42 -10.89 -1.43 -22.04
C ALA A 42 -10.56 0.03 -22.40
N THR A 43 -9.76 0.25 -23.45
CA THR A 43 -9.30 1.58 -23.85
C THR A 43 -10.05 2.15 -25.05
N SER A 44 -10.90 1.37 -25.77
CA SER A 44 -11.63 1.81 -26.97
C SER A 44 -12.37 3.14 -26.80
N LYS A 45 -12.95 3.37 -25.62
CA LYS A 45 -13.70 4.61 -25.30
C LYS A 45 -12.84 5.89 -25.30
N TYR A 46 -11.52 5.77 -25.31
CA TYR A 46 -10.61 6.92 -25.32
C TYR A 46 -10.17 7.31 -26.74
N TYR A 47 -10.56 6.55 -27.75
CA TYR A 47 -10.20 6.77 -29.15
C TYR A 47 -11.42 7.19 -29.96
N GLY A 48 -11.20 8.15 -30.86
CA GLY A 48 -12.19 8.54 -31.85
C GLY A 48 -12.15 7.64 -33.08
N SER A 49 -13.10 7.84 -33.99
CA SER A 49 -13.17 7.17 -35.31
C SER A 49 -12.34 7.87 -36.38
N GLU A 50 -11.92 9.10 -36.14
CA GLU A 50 -11.21 9.97 -37.10
C GLU A 50 -9.92 10.52 -36.51
N GLY A 51 -8.97 10.95 -37.36
CA GLY A 51 -7.73 11.60 -36.98
C GLY A 51 -6.50 10.71 -37.09
N GLN A 52 -5.34 11.21 -36.63
CA GLN A 52 -4.07 10.49 -36.67
C GLN A 52 -4.11 9.26 -35.75
N GLN A 53 -3.61 8.13 -36.24
CA GLN A 53 -3.52 6.90 -35.48
C GLN A 53 -2.68 7.09 -34.21
N SER A 54 -3.28 6.76 -33.07
CA SER A 54 -2.64 6.83 -31.76
C SER A 54 -1.77 5.59 -31.52
N ILE A 55 -0.93 5.66 -30.47
CA ILE A 55 -0.13 4.50 -30.04
C ILE A 55 -1.05 3.32 -29.65
N ASP A 56 -0.66 2.12 -30.06
CA ASP A 56 -1.29 0.87 -29.63
C ASP A 56 -1.29 0.78 -28.08
N PRO A 57 -2.44 0.53 -27.43
CA PRO A 57 -2.52 0.45 -25.98
C PRO A 57 -1.65 -0.66 -25.37
N VAL A 58 -1.50 -1.78 -26.06
CA VAL A 58 -0.64 -2.88 -25.60
C VAL A 58 0.83 -2.45 -25.64
N VAL A 59 1.26 -1.80 -26.72
CA VAL A 59 2.62 -1.24 -26.85
C VAL A 59 2.88 -0.18 -25.78
N PHE A 60 1.91 0.71 -25.53
CA PHE A 60 2.00 1.72 -24.47
C PHE A 60 2.27 1.07 -23.11
N PHE A 61 1.44 0.10 -22.69
CA PHE A 61 1.60 -0.53 -21.37
C PHE A 61 2.90 -1.36 -21.28
N LYS A 62 3.33 -2.00 -22.36
CA LYS A 62 4.64 -2.69 -22.42
C LYS A 62 5.81 -1.71 -22.23
N LEU A 63 5.79 -0.55 -22.90
CA LEU A 63 6.81 0.48 -22.75
C LEU A 63 6.86 1.04 -21.32
N ILE A 64 5.71 1.36 -20.75
CA ILE A 64 5.64 1.83 -19.35
C ILE A 64 6.16 0.74 -18.39
N LEU A 65 5.78 -0.53 -18.61
CA LEU A 65 6.23 -1.64 -17.77
C LEU A 65 7.76 -1.83 -17.86
N ILE A 66 8.37 -1.72 -19.05
CA ILE A 66 9.83 -1.70 -19.20
C ILE A 66 10.45 -0.60 -18.33
N GLY A 67 9.86 0.60 -18.31
CA GLY A 67 10.33 1.70 -17.48
C GLY A 67 10.44 1.33 -16.00
N TYR A 68 9.45 0.65 -15.44
CA TYR A 68 9.48 0.19 -14.05
C TYR A 68 10.39 -1.02 -13.84
N LEU A 69 10.40 -2.00 -14.74
CA LEU A 69 11.25 -3.18 -14.63
C LEU A 69 12.74 -2.85 -14.66
N GLU A 70 13.14 -1.85 -15.45
CA GLU A 70 14.51 -1.38 -15.61
C GLU A 70 14.85 -0.13 -14.79
N ASN A 71 13.92 0.33 -13.95
CA ASN A 71 14.09 1.56 -13.13
C ASN A 71 14.41 2.82 -13.97
N LEU A 72 13.81 2.95 -15.14
CA LEU A 72 13.96 4.10 -16.02
C LEU A 72 12.94 5.17 -15.68
N GLN A 73 13.40 6.31 -15.13
CA GLN A 73 12.54 7.34 -14.56
C GLN A 73 12.03 8.38 -15.57
N SER A 74 12.33 8.26 -16.88
CA SER A 74 11.84 9.19 -17.87
C SER A 74 11.45 8.49 -19.17
N ASP A 75 10.40 8.98 -19.81
CA ASP A 75 9.89 8.45 -21.07
C ASP A 75 10.96 8.50 -22.20
N ARG A 76 11.83 9.52 -22.21
CA ARG A 76 12.97 9.58 -23.13
C ARG A 76 13.94 8.42 -22.92
N LYS A 77 14.30 8.13 -21.65
CA LYS A 77 15.18 7.01 -21.32
C LYS A 77 14.56 5.66 -21.68
N ILE A 78 13.24 5.51 -21.53
CA ILE A 78 12.52 4.30 -21.92
C ILE A 78 12.69 4.08 -23.42
N ILE A 79 12.33 5.06 -24.24
CA ILE A 79 12.45 4.95 -25.71
C ILE A 79 13.90 4.69 -26.14
N SER A 80 14.87 5.46 -25.59
CA SER A 80 16.29 5.27 -25.88
C SER A 80 16.82 3.88 -25.49
N ALA A 81 16.37 3.31 -24.37
CA ALA A 81 16.77 1.97 -23.97
C ALA A 81 16.16 0.90 -24.88
N VAL A 82 14.88 1.04 -25.24
CA VAL A 82 14.16 0.09 -26.10
C VAL A 82 14.76 0.07 -27.51
N SER A 83 15.12 1.23 -28.07
CA SER A 83 15.68 1.31 -29.42
C SER A 83 17.02 0.57 -29.59
N LEU A 84 17.74 0.31 -28.50
CA LEU A 84 19.06 -0.33 -28.51
C LEU A 84 19.05 -1.78 -28.01
N ARG A 85 17.90 -2.30 -27.57
CA ARG A 85 17.81 -3.63 -26.96
C ARG A 85 16.83 -4.55 -27.69
N LEU A 86 17.39 -5.58 -28.30
CA LEU A 86 16.63 -6.57 -29.09
C LEU A 86 15.56 -7.32 -28.28
N ASP A 87 15.83 -7.61 -27.02
CA ASP A 87 14.88 -8.28 -26.14
C ASP A 87 13.66 -7.41 -25.80
N MET A 88 13.87 -6.10 -25.66
CA MET A 88 12.78 -5.13 -25.43
C MET A 88 11.97 -4.92 -26.72
N LEU A 89 12.62 -4.78 -27.88
CA LEU A 89 11.95 -4.70 -29.19
C LEU A 89 11.07 -5.95 -29.40
N TYR A 90 11.62 -7.14 -29.18
CA TYR A 90 10.87 -8.39 -29.25
C TYR A 90 9.64 -8.39 -28.34
N PHE A 91 9.77 -7.88 -27.11
CA PHE A 91 8.69 -7.83 -26.14
C PHE A 91 7.57 -6.88 -26.56
N ILE A 92 7.89 -5.69 -27.07
CA ILE A 92 6.87 -4.73 -27.51
C ILE A 92 6.27 -5.13 -28.86
N GLY A 93 6.98 -5.92 -29.67
CA GLY A 93 6.53 -6.40 -30.99
C GLY A 93 6.95 -5.48 -32.14
N TYR A 94 8.10 -4.79 -32.00
CA TYR A 94 8.72 -3.96 -33.04
C TYR A 94 9.96 -4.64 -33.61
N ASP A 95 10.27 -4.37 -34.89
CA ASP A 95 11.53 -4.77 -35.48
C ASP A 95 12.59 -3.68 -35.34
N ILE A 96 13.83 -3.96 -35.77
CA ILE A 96 14.99 -3.07 -35.57
C ILE A 96 14.93 -1.82 -36.46
N ASP A 97 14.22 -1.86 -37.56
CA ASP A 97 14.03 -0.80 -38.54
C ASP A 97 12.73 -0.01 -38.32
N GLU A 98 11.87 -0.46 -37.42
CA GLU A 98 10.62 0.22 -37.11
C GLU A 98 10.83 1.43 -36.21
N GLN A 99 10.18 2.54 -36.54
CA GLN A 99 10.23 3.75 -35.74
C GLN A 99 9.40 3.62 -34.46
N LEU A 100 10.06 3.78 -33.32
CA LEU A 100 9.40 3.77 -32.01
C LEU A 100 8.53 5.01 -31.80
N PRO A 101 7.49 4.92 -30.96
CA PRO A 101 6.65 6.04 -30.59
C PRO A 101 7.47 7.16 -29.92
N TRP A 102 7.10 8.41 -30.17
CA TRP A 102 7.77 9.55 -29.57
C TRP A 102 7.54 9.58 -28.06
N HIS A 103 8.56 9.96 -27.29
CA HIS A 103 8.48 9.98 -25.82
C HIS A 103 7.31 10.82 -25.26
N SER A 104 6.93 11.93 -25.95
CA SER A 104 5.78 12.75 -25.55
C SER A 104 4.44 12.03 -25.72
N THR A 105 4.35 11.08 -26.64
CA THR A 105 3.18 10.24 -26.83
C THR A 105 2.90 9.40 -25.60
N LEU A 106 3.95 8.83 -24.95
CA LEU A 106 3.77 8.09 -23.70
C LEU A 106 3.17 8.98 -22.60
N SER A 107 3.67 10.20 -22.46
CA SER A 107 3.16 11.15 -21.45
C SER A 107 1.68 11.50 -21.69
N ARG A 108 1.32 11.80 -22.97
CA ARG A 108 -0.08 12.13 -23.33
C ARG A 108 -1.01 10.95 -23.12
N THR A 109 -0.63 9.75 -23.58
CA THR A 109 -1.44 8.52 -23.41
C THR A 109 -1.62 8.16 -21.94
N ARG A 110 -0.57 8.36 -21.09
CA ARG A 110 -0.67 8.15 -19.64
C ARG A 110 -1.72 9.10 -19.01
N GLN A 111 -1.85 10.33 -19.50
CA GLN A 111 -2.87 11.27 -19.04
C GLN A 111 -4.25 10.91 -19.55
N LEU A 112 -4.35 10.40 -20.77
CA LEU A 112 -5.60 10.04 -21.44
C LEU A 112 -6.34 8.91 -20.72
N TYR A 113 -5.66 7.82 -20.41
CA TYR A 113 -6.30 6.67 -19.76
C TYR A 113 -6.66 6.97 -18.31
N SER A 114 -7.82 6.49 -17.86
CA SER A 114 -8.20 6.61 -16.46
C SER A 114 -7.35 5.73 -15.54
N GLU A 115 -7.45 5.98 -14.26
CA GLU A 115 -6.75 5.23 -13.22
C GLU A 115 -7.21 3.76 -13.15
N GLU A 116 -8.49 3.52 -13.46
CA GLU A 116 -9.11 2.19 -13.44
C GLU A 116 -8.40 1.22 -14.38
N VAL A 117 -8.01 1.66 -15.59
CA VAL A 117 -7.29 0.79 -16.54
C VAL A 117 -5.98 0.25 -15.94
N PHE A 118 -5.26 1.08 -15.18
CA PHE A 118 -4.04 0.68 -14.50
C PHE A 118 -4.33 -0.27 -13.32
N LYS A 119 -5.40 0.01 -12.56
CA LYS A 119 -5.85 -0.85 -11.47
C LYS A 119 -6.31 -2.21 -11.98
N ASP A 120 -7.02 -2.25 -13.10
CA ASP A 120 -7.48 -3.50 -13.70
C ASP A 120 -6.30 -4.34 -14.21
N LEU A 121 -5.26 -3.73 -14.78
CA LEU A 121 -4.04 -4.43 -15.15
C LEU A 121 -3.33 -5.04 -13.92
N PHE A 122 -3.27 -4.29 -12.83
CA PHE A 122 -2.73 -4.80 -11.57
C PHE A 122 -3.54 -5.99 -11.04
N LYS A 123 -4.89 -5.89 -11.04
CA LYS A 123 -5.79 -6.97 -10.61
C LYS A 123 -5.61 -8.23 -11.45
N GLN A 124 -5.42 -8.11 -12.76
CA GLN A 124 -5.19 -9.27 -13.62
C GLN A 124 -3.88 -9.99 -13.29
N VAL A 125 -2.79 -9.25 -13.07
CA VAL A 125 -1.52 -9.87 -12.65
C VAL A 125 -1.63 -10.45 -11.24
N LEU A 126 -2.33 -9.79 -10.32
CA LEU A 126 -2.60 -10.34 -9.00
C LEU A 126 -3.41 -11.63 -9.09
N LYS A 127 -4.43 -11.68 -9.95
CA LYS A 127 -5.21 -12.90 -10.21
C LYS A 127 -4.32 -14.03 -10.71
N GLN A 128 -3.41 -13.77 -11.66
CA GLN A 128 -2.45 -14.79 -12.08
C GLN A 128 -1.59 -15.31 -10.94
N CYS A 129 -1.13 -14.42 -10.01
CA CYS A 129 -0.41 -14.85 -8.82
C CYS A 129 -1.27 -15.73 -7.90
N ILE A 130 -2.56 -15.41 -7.75
CA ILE A 130 -3.52 -16.21 -6.97
C ILE A 130 -3.75 -17.58 -7.63
N ASP A 131 -4.01 -17.62 -8.94
CA ASP A 131 -4.27 -18.84 -9.71
C ASP A 131 -3.06 -19.79 -9.68
N GLN A 132 -1.84 -19.25 -9.61
CA GLN A 132 -0.61 -20.03 -9.41
C GLN A 132 -0.40 -20.48 -7.95
N GLY A 133 -1.32 -20.14 -7.02
CA GLY A 133 -1.25 -20.52 -5.62
C GLY A 133 -0.15 -19.79 -4.84
N MET A 134 0.30 -18.64 -5.33
CA MET A 134 1.32 -17.84 -4.64
C MET A 134 0.76 -17.10 -3.43
N VAL A 135 -0.50 -16.67 -3.48
CA VAL A 135 -1.12 -15.79 -2.47
C VAL A 135 -1.96 -16.64 -1.51
N ALA A 136 -1.67 -16.56 -0.22
CA ALA A 136 -2.48 -17.22 0.81
C ALA A 136 -3.71 -16.39 1.20
N GLY A 137 -3.67 -15.06 1.05
CA GLY A 137 -4.76 -14.13 1.37
C GLY A 137 -4.96 -13.86 2.85
N ARG A 138 -4.78 -14.88 3.69
CA ARG A 138 -5.14 -14.91 5.10
C ARG A 138 -4.57 -13.77 5.93
N ARG A 139 -3.28 -13.43 5.71
CA ARG A 139 -2.55 -12.44 6.52
C ARG A 139 -1.93 -11.37 5.63
N GLN A 140 -2.29 -10.12 5.91
CA GLN A 140 -1.79 -8.96 5.19
C GLN A 140 -0.89 -8.10 6.08
N ALA A 141 0.31 -7.78 5.59
CA ALA A 141 1.19 -6.78 6.20
C ALA A 141 0.96 -5.44 5.51
N VAL A 142 0.64 -4.41 6.29
CA VAL A 142 0.35 -3.06 5.79
C VAL A 142 1.44 -2.11 6.25
N ASP A 143 1.91 -1.27 5.33
CA ASP A 143 2.89 -0.22 5.61
C ASP A 143 2.80 0.91 4.58
N SER A 144 3.50 2.00 4.85
CA SER A 144 3.52 3.17 3.99
C SER A 144 4.92 3.64 3.65
N VAL A 145 5.03 4.31 2.49
CA VAL A 145 6.26 4.96 2.09
C VAL A 145 5.99 6.32 1.44
N LEU A 146 6.85 7.30 1.74
CA LEU A 146 6.81 8.60 1.07
C LEU A 146 7.46 8.47 -0.30
N VAL A 147 6.72 8.90 -1.33
CA VAL A 147 7.16 8.95 -2.72
C VAL A 147 7.32 10.41 -3.12
N LYS A 148 8.50 10.80 -3.60
CA LYS A 148 8.78 12.19 -3.96
C LYS A 148 7.90 12.64 -5.14
N ALA A 149 7.24 13.78 -5.00
CA ALA A 149 6.48 14.41 -6.06
C ALA A 149 7.39 15.02 -7.16
N ASN A 150 6.83 15.25 -8.33
CA ASN A 150 7.54 15.90 -9.42
C ASN A 150 7.45 17.43 -9.35
N ALA A 151 7.70 17.97 -8.17
CA ALA A 151 7.72 19.39 -7.91
C ALA A 151 8.93 19.78 -7.06
N SER A 152 9.42 20.99 -7.23
CA SER A 152 10.51 21.55 -6.43
C SER A 152 9.98 22.29 -5.20
N MET A 153 10.81 22.47 -4.18
CA MET A 153 10.47 23.29 -3.02
C MET A 153 10.26 24.76 -3.39
N GLY A 154 10.97 25.26 -4.43
CA GLY A 154 10.80 26.61 -4.94
C GLY A 154 9.46 26.88 -5.63
N SER A 155 8.65 25.85 -5.88
CA SER A 155 7.29 25.99 -6.43
C SER A 155 6.22 26.30 -5.37
N LEU A 156 6.60 26.33 -4.09
CA LEU A 156 5.69 26.59 -2.98
C LEU A 156 5.25 28.07 -2.95
N VAL A 157 3.96 28.27 -2.78
CA VAL A 157 3.35 29.58 -2.61
C VAL A 157 2.32 29.53 -1.48
N GLU A 158 2.05 30.68 -0.89
CA GLU A 158 0.96 30.82 0.07
C GLU A 158 -0.38 30.62 -0.64
N LYS A 159 -1.25 29.84 -0.05
CA LYS A 159 -2.65 29.78 -0.48
C LYS A 159 -3.28 31.13 -0.17
N GLN A 160 -3.82 31.79 -1.16
CA GLN A 160 -4.77 32.87 -0.92
C GLN A 160 -6.02 32.22 -0.35
N ILE A 161 -6.15 32.26 0.97
CA ILE A 161 -7.39 31.91 1.65
C ILE A 161 -8.30 33.11 1.37
N LEU A 162 -9.15 33.00 0.38
CA LEU A 162 -10.35 33.81 0.28
C LEU A 162 -11.15 33.45 1.52
N LYS A 163 -11.01 34.26 2.59
CA LYS A 163 -11.94 34.21 3.71
C LYS A 163 -13.29 34.45 3.07
N ASP A 164 -14.19 33.53 3.27
CA ASP A 164 -15.58 33.72 2.86
C ASP A 164 -16.03 35.06 3.43
N ALA A 165 -16.25 36.05 2.55
CA ALA A 165 -16.57 37.42 2.94
C ALA A 165 -17.87 37.46 3.73
N GLU A 166 -18.79 36.51 3.49
CA GLU A 166 -20.04 36.34 4.23
C GLU A 166 -19.81 35.84 5.65
N ALA A 167 -18.96 34.82 5.86
CA ALA A 167 -18.63 34.32 7.18
C ALA A 167 -17.87 35.37 8.04
N TYR A 168 -17.06 36.23 7.36
CA TYR A 168 -16.40 37.35 8.03
C TYR A 168 -17.39 38.47 8.40
N ALA A 169 -18.35 38.77 7.53
CA ALA A 169 -19.39 39.75 7.80
C ALA A 169 -20.33 39.32 8.95
N ASP A 170 -20.66 38.03 9.01
CA ASP A 170 -21.48 37.45 10.09
C ASP A 170 -20.71 37.40 11.42
N ALA A 171 -19.41 37.09 11.41
CA ALA A 171 -18.58 37.15 12.60
C ALA A 171 -18.42 38.60 13.13
N LEU A 172 -18.40 39.62 12.26
CA LEU A 172 -18.38 41.01 12.66
C LEU A 172 -19.71 41.49 13.25
N LYS A 173 -20.84 41.02 12.74
CA LYS A 173 -22.18 41.33 13.29
C LYS A 173 -22.33 40.78 14.71
N VAL A 174 -21.93 39.51 14.94
CA VAL A 174 -21.97 38.89 16.27
C VAL A 174 -21.02 39.61 17.27
N ALA A 175 -19.82 40.05 16.81
CA ALA A 175 -18.86 40.76 17.65
C ALA A 175 -19.32 42.18 17.99
N GLN A 176 -20.22 42.81 17.22
CA GLN A 176 -20.81 44.11 17.53
C GLN A 176 -21.95 44.02 18.55
N GLU A 177 -22.63 42.87 18.64
CA GLU A 177 -23.72 42.68 19.63
C GLU A 177 -23.21 42.32 21.04
N ASP A 178 -22.03 41.68 21.18
CA ASP A 178 -21.54 41.16 22.48
C ASP A 178 -20.49 42.01 23.18
N GLY A 179 -20.09 43.17 22.71
CA GLY A 179 -19.27 44.16 23.43
C GLY A 179 -17.93 43.71 24.01
N GLU A 180 -17.54 42.47 23.87
CA GLU A 180 -16.23 41.92 24.28
C GLU A 180 -15.47 41.34 23.10
N VAL A 181 -14.42 42.02 22.65
CA VAL A 181 -13.45 41.47 21.68
C VAL A 181 -12.63 40.37 22.35
N LYS A 182 -13.19 39.18 22.47
CA LYS A 182 -12.39 37.98 22.70
C LYS A 182 -11.66 37.71 21.38
N SER A 183 -10.34 37.91 21.39
CA SER A 183 -9.46 37.57 20.29
C SER A 183 -9.84 36.17 19.78
N ALA A 184 -10.26 36.10 18.51
CA ALA A 184 -10.58 34.83 17.84
C ALA A 184 -9.42 33.85 18.08
N PRO A 185 -9.70 32.58 18.43
CA PRO A 185 -8.64 31.60 18.63
C PRO A 185 -7.82 31.54 17.34
N ARG A 186 -6.53 31.84 17.44
CA ARG A 186 -5.59 31.65 16.31
C ARG A 186 -5.71 30.20 15.87
N SER A 187 -6.47 29.94 14.80
CA SER A 187 -6.49 28.66 14.16
C SER A 187 -5.07 28.38 13.70
N SER A 188 -4.36 27.49 14.37
CA SER A 188 -3.03 27.07 13.98
C SER A 188 -3.14 26.19 12.74
N LEU A 189 -3.38 26.81 11.58
CA LEU A 189 -3.37 26.14 10.30
C LEU A 189 -2.03 25.40 10.14
N THR A 190 -2.10 24.15 9.75
CA THR A 190 -0.90 23.35 9.44
C THR A 190 -0.16 23.95 8.25
N THR A 191 1.13 23.66 8.12
CA THR A 191 1.93 24.16 7.00
C THR A 191 1.29 23.83 5.64
N ASN A 192 0.72 22.63 5.47
CA ASN A 192 0.04 22.21 4.23
C ASN A 192 -1.30 22.91 3.99
N GLU A 193 -1.88 23.53 4.99
CA GLU A 193 -3.08 24.37 4.83
C GLU A 193 -2.71 25.77 4.36
N LYS A 194 -1.52 26.26 4.74
CA LYS A 194 -1.04 27.59 4.38
C LYS A 194 -0.38 27.66 3.01
N ILE A 195 0.32 26.61 2.60
CA ILE A 195 1.13 26.59 1.37
C ILE A 195 0.70 25.49 0.41
N VAL A 196 0.92 25.74 -0.89
CA VAL A 196 0.66 24.80 -1.99
C VAL A 196 1.74 24.92 -3.04
N SER A 197 2.05 23.83 -3.76
CA SER A 197 2.95 23.90 -4.90
C SER A 197 2.18 24.33 -6.16
N LYS A 198 2.70 25.36 -6.88
CA LYS A 198 2.16 25.75 -8.19
C LYS A 198 2.31 24.64 -9.23
N THR A 199 3.40 23.86 -9.16
CA THR A 199 3.69 22.80 -10.13
C THR A 199 2.84 21.58 -9.90
N ASP A 200 2.65 21.17 -8.63
CA ASP A 200 1.87 19.99 -8.24
C ASP A 200 1.00 20.31 -7.02
N PRO A 201 -0.23 20.82 -7.25
CA PRO A 201 -1.12 21.24 -6.16
C PRO A 201 -1.55 20.13 -5.22
N ASP A 202 -1.44 18.87 -5.63
CA ASP A 202 -1.81 17.70 -4.83
C ASP A 202 -0.66 17.21 -3.92
N ALA A 203 0.57 17.54 -4.24
CA ALA A 203 1.73 17.21 -3.43
C ALA A 203 1.69 17.94 -2.07
N ARG A 204 2.14 17.27 -1.02
CA ARG A 204 2.16 17.82 0.35
C ARG A 204 3.55 17.75 0.95
N LEU A 205 3.86 18.76 1.75
CA LEU A 205 5.09 18.80 2.51
C LEU A 205 5.02 17.79 3.65
N ARG A 206 5.85 16.75 3.61
CA ARG A 206 6.03 15.80 4.71
C ARG A 206 7.50 15.42 4.82
N THR A 207 8.00 15.40 6.03
CA THR A 207 9.40 15.10 6.33
C THR A 207 9.47 13.95 7.33
N LYS A 208 10.36 13.00 7.11
CA LYS A 208 10.77 12.03 8.14
C LYS A 208 11.93 12.62 8.94
N PRO A 209 12.05 12.34 10.25
CA PRO A 209 13.20 12.78 11.04
C PRO A 209 14.53 12.45 10.34
N GLY A 210 15.47 13.40 10.33
CA GLY A 210 16.77 13.24 9.68
C GLY A 210 16.78 13.33 8.15
N LYS A 211 15.64 13.61 7.49
CA LYS A 211 15.58 13.79 6.03
C LYS A 211 15.22 15.22 5.65
N PRO A 212 15.67 15.70 4.49
CA PRO A 212 15.33 17.05 4.01
C PRO A 212 13.82 17.19 3.76
N LYS A 213 13.32 18.40 3.91
CA LYS A 213 11.93 18.75 3.58
C LYS A 213 11.68 18.54 2.09
N GLN A 214 10.62 17.82 1.74
CA GLN A 214 10.28 17.51 0.35
C GLN A 214 8.76 17.47 0.17
N LEU A 215 8.33 17.74 -1.07
CA LEU A 215 6.98 17.51 -1.52
C LEU A 215 6.81 16.02 -1.88
N ASN A 216 5.83 15.40 -1.27
CA ASN A 216 5.63 13.95 -1.34
C ASN A 216 4.16 13.58 -1.53
N TYR A 217 3.96 12.35 -1.98
CA TYR A 217 2.77 11.54 -1.82
C TYR A 217 3.02 10.45 -0.78
N LEU A 218 1.98 9.91 -0.16
CA LEU A 218 2.03 8.80 0.76
C LEU A 218 1.49 7.56 0.05
N ALA A 219 2.36 6.62 -0.30
CA ALA A 219 1.94 5.33 -0.85
C ALA A 219 1.68 4.34 0.27
N GLN A 220 0.47 3.78 0.31
CA GLN A 220 0.03 2.73 1.22
C GLN A 220 0.06 1.39 0.50
N VAL A 221 0.61 0.37 1.12
CA VAL A 221 0.82 -0.95 0.52
C VAL A 221 0.29 -2.04 1.42
N SER A 222 -0.45 -3.00 0.85
CA SER A 222 -0.80 -4.25 1.49
C SER A 222 -0.08 -5.40 0.80
N VAL A 223 0.54 -6.27 1.59
CA VAL A 223 1.41 -7.36 1.13
C VAL A 223 1.00 -8.67 1.78
N ASP A 224 0.81 -9.72 0.98
CA ASP A 224 0.58 -11.08 1.49
C ASP A 224 1.81 -11.60 2.24
N ALA A 225 1.62 -12.04 3.49
CA ALA A 225 2.71 -12.44 4.36
C ALA A 225 3.36 -13.79 3.97
N ALA A 226 2.70 -14.60 3.15
CA ALA A 226 3.23 -15.92 2.76
C ALA A 226 4.19 -15.82 1.58
N SER A 227 3.88 -14.96 0.62
CA SER A 227 4.62 -14.87 -0.65
C SER A 227 5.25 -13.52 -0.92
N HIS A 228 4.92 -12.50 -0.13
CA HIS A 228 5.31 -11.10 -0.37
C HIS A 228 4.74 -10.53 -1.69
N VAL A 229 3.66 -11.08 -2.21
CA VAL A 229 2.91 -10.51 -3.32
C VAL A 229 2.14 -9.28 -2.82
N ILE A 230 2.19 -8.19 -3.57
CA ILE A 230 1.44 -6.98 -3.25
C ILE A 230 -0.02 -7.21 -3.62
N THR A 231 -0.93 -7.07 -2.65
CA THR A 231 -2.37 -7.28 -2.81
C THR A 231 -3.14 -5.98 -3.03
N ASN A 232 -2.60 -4.86 -2.54
CA ASN A 232 -3.10 -3.52 -2.82
C ASN A 232 -2.00 -2.47 -2.71
N ILE A 233 -2.11 -1.40 -3.49
CA ILE A 233 -1.26 -0.21 -3.40
C ILE A 233 -2.04 1.02 -3.82
N GLU A 234 -1.90 2.10 -3.07
CA GLU A 234 -2.55 3.38 -3.36
C GLU A 234 -1.69 4.56 -2.91
N ALA A 235 -1.75 5.66 -3.67
CA ALA A 235 -1.15 6.93 -3.30
C ALA A 235 -2.20 7.86 -2.70
N HIS A 236 -1.86 8.46 -1.57
CA HIS A 236 -2.66 9.47 -0.87
C HIS A 236 -1.88 10.78 -0.76
N HIS A 237 -2.60 11.85 -0.42
CA HIS A 237 -1.93 13.10 -0.03
C HIS A 237 -1.03 12.84 1.19
N ALA A 238 0.22 13.31 1.15
CA ALA A 238 1.18 13.06 2.23
C ALA A 238 0.80 13.75 3.56
N SER A 239 -0.25 14.58 3.61
CA SER A 239 -0.84 15.12 4.84
C SER A 239 -1.68 14.11 5.63
N LYS A 240 -2.19 13.04 4.99
CA LYS A 240 -2.91 11.98 5.70
C LYS A 240 -1.99 11.19 6.62
N ASN A 241 -2.50 10.76 7.77
CA ASN A 241 -1.81 9.84 8.66
C ASN A 241 -2.10 8.39 8.26
N ASP A 242 -1.18 7.49 8.58
CA ASP A 242 -1.30 6.07 8.22
C ASP A 242 -2.57 5.44 8.80
N CYS A 243 -2.94 5.79 10.03
CA CYS A 243 -4.15 5.31 10.68
C CYS A 243 -5.47 5.74 10.00
N GLU A 244 -5.45 6.84 9.25
CA GLU A 244 -6.62 7.30 8.46
C GLU A 244 -6.80 6.48 7.18
N CYS A 245 -5.74 5.82 6.71
CA CYS A 245 -5.72 5.07 5.47
C CYS A 245 -6.01 3.56 5.67
N LEU A 246 -5.89 3.02 6.90
CA LEU A 246 -5.96 1.58 7.15
C LEU A 246 -7.23 0.93 6.61
N ALA A 247 -8.39 1.51 6.91
CA ALA A 247 -9.69 0.97 6.49
C ALA A 247 -9.79 0.86 4.97
N GLU A 248 -9.38 1.92 4.25
CA GLU A 248 -9.41 1.97 2.79
C GLU A 248 -8.47 0.93 2.17
N VAL A 249 -7.23 0.85 2.67
CA VAL A 249 -6.20 -0.10 2.20
C VAL A 249 -6.65 -1.55 2.38
N VAL A 250 -7.20 -1.88 3.55
CA VAL A 250 -7.66 -3.23 3.87
C VAL A 250 -8.91 -3.59 3.08
N THR A 251 -9.86 -2.65 2.91
CA THR A 251 -11.06 -2.85 2.09
C THR A 251 -10.69 -3.15 0.64
N ASN A 252 -9.78 -2.38 0.06
CA ASN A 252 -9.34 -2.57 -1.32
C ASN A 252 -8.54 -3.86 -1.50
N ALA A 253 -7.68 -4.22 -0.52
CA ALA A 253 -7.00 -5.51 -0.51
C ALA A 253 -8.00 -6.68 -0.43
N LYS A 254 -9.03 -6.58 0.43
CA LYS A 254 -10.11 -7.55 0.55
C LYS A 254 -10.85 -7.73 -0.77
N HIS A 255 -11.23 -6.61 -1.42
CA HIS A 255 -11.89 -6.64 -2.73
C HIS A 255 -11.02 -7.32 -3.80
N ASN A 256 -9.73 -6.99 -3.87
CA ASN A 256 -8.81 -7.59 -4.82
C ASN A 256 -8.60 -9.09 -4.61
N LEU A 257 -8.62 -9.56 -3.37
CA LEU A 257 -8.44 -10.97 -3.01
C LEU A 257 -9.74 -11.77 -3.16
N GLN A 258 -10.89 -11.14 -3.00
CA GLN A 258 -12.21 -11.78 -3.09
C GLN A 258 -12.46 -12.39 -4.48
N ALA A 259 -11.92 -11.78 -5.54
CA ALA A 259 -11.98 -12.33 -6.89
C ALA A 259 -11.33 -13.73 -7.03
N GLY A 260 -10.41 -14.09 -6.11
CA GLY A 260 -9.79 -15.41 -6.00
C GLY A 260 -10.33 -16.27 -4.86
N GLY A 261 -11.45 -15.89 -4.23
CA GLY A 261 -12.04 -16.60 -3.10
C GLY A 261 -11.21 -16.54 -1.79
N LEU A 262 -10.26 -15.62 -1.70
CA LEU A 262 -9.38 -15.48 -0.54
C LEU A 262 -9.95 -14.48 0.47
N ILE A 263 -9.76 -14.77 1.77
CA ILE A 263 -10.27 -13.97 2.89
C ILE A 263 -9.12 -13.49 3.75
N ILE A 264 -9.19 -12.20 4.16
CA ILE A 264 -8.25 -11.61 5.11
C ILE A 264 -8.74 -11.92 6.53
N GLU A 265 -7.94 -12.66 7.29
CA GLU A 265 -8.21 -12.96 8.70
C GLU A 265 -7.36 -12.12 9.65
N GLU A 266 -6.14 -11.79 9.27
CA GLU A 266 -5.18 -11.07 10.10
C GLU A 266 -4.53 -9.90 9.35
N VAL A 267 -4.41 -8.76 10.03
CA VAL A 267 -3.71 -7.57 9.53
C VAL A 267 -2.59 -7.21 10.50
N ILE A 268 -1.40 -7.00 9.96
CA ILE A 268 -0.20 -6.61 10.72
C ILE A 268 0.25 -5.24 10.22
N ALA A 269 0.33 -4.25 11.11
CA ALA A 269 0.79 -2.91 10.77
C ALA A 269 1.66 -2.31 11.89
N ASP A 270 2.34 -1.20 11.62
CA ASP A 270 3.15 -0.52 12.62
C ASP A 270 2.31 0.38 13.55
N THR A 271 2.96 1.02 14.50
CA THR A 271 2.33 1.92 15.47
C THR A 271 1.63 3.12 14.81
N GLY A 272 2.09 3.55 13.63
CA GLY A 272 1.49 4.67 12.88
C GLY A 272 0.03 4.43 12.48
N TYR A 273 -0.40 3.16 12.42
CA TYR A 273 -1.77 2.75 12.13
C TYR A 273 -2.67 2.66 13.36
N SER A 274 -2.13 2.85 14.57
CA SER A 274 -2.90 2.73 15.81
C SER A 274 -3.83 3.92 16.02
N SER A 275 -5.13 3.72 15.83
CA SER A 275 -6.19 4.68 16.18
C SER A 275 -7.47 3.94 16.57
N GLY A 276 -8.33 4.59 17.36
CA GLY A 276 -9.62 4.00 17.75
C GLY A 276 -10.45 3.55 16.54
N LYS A 277 -10.55 4.41 15.51
CA LYS A 277 -11.28 4.11 14.27
C LYS A 277 -10.68 2.92 13.50
N ALA A 278 -9.34 2.84 13.43
CA ALA A 278 -8.68 1.74 12.74
C ALA A 278 -8.90 0.40 13.45
N LEU A 279 -8.84 0.39 14.80
CA LEU A 279 -9.08 -0.81 15.60
C LEU A 279 -10.55 -1.25 15.55
N GLU A 280 -11.49 -0.31 15.61
CA GLU A 280 -12.93 -0.52 15.46
C GLU A 280 -13.26 -1.14 14.11
N TYR A 281 -12.75 -0.58 13.01
CA TYR A 281 -12.91 -1.13 11.65
C TYR A 281 -12.46 -2.59 11.55
N LEU A 282 -11.32 -2.95 12.14
CA LEU A 282 -10.82 -4.32 12.12
C LEU A 282 -11.75 -5.27 12.89
N GLU A 283 -12.25 -4.86 14.06
CA GLU A 283 -13.17 -5.68 14.86
C GLU A 283 -14.53 -5.86 14.16
N GLU A 284 -15.10 -4.79 13.61
CA GLU A 284 -16.36 -4.84 12.84
C GLU A 284 -16.29 -5.77 11.61
N ASN A 285 -15.12 -5.87 10.99
CA ASN A 285 -14.89 -6.75 9.87
C ASN A 285 -14.39 -8.16 10.25
N ASN A 286 -14.37 -8.51 11.54
CA ASN A 286 -13.86 -9.77 12.09
C ASN A 286 -12.39 -10.05 11.70
N ILE A 287 -11.57 -9.00 11.57
CA ILE A 287 -10.15 -9.10 11.24
C ILE A 287 -9.32 -8.94 12.51
N VAL A 288 -8.43 -9.90 12.75
CA VAL A 288 -7.52 -9.84 13.90
C VAL A 288 -6.35 -8.91 13.59
N GLY A 289 -6.37 -7.70 14.19
CA GLY A 289 -5.26 -6.74 14.08
C GLY A 289 -4.07 -7.09 14.99
N TYR A 290 -2.86 -6.85 14.50
CA TYR A 290 -1.61 -6.83 15.27
C TYR A 290 -0.93 -5.49 15.03
N ILE A 291 -1.32 -4.47 15.81
CA ILE A 291 -0.88 -3.08 15.66
C ILE A 291 -0.43 -2.60 17.04
N PRO A 292 0.87 -2.29 17.27
CA PRO A 292 1.30 -1.79 18.55
C PRO A 292 0.63 -0.46 18.88
N ASN A 293 0.19 -0.31 20.12
CA ASN A 293 -0.35 0.97 20.58
C ASN A 293 0.75 2.04 20.59
N ILE A 294 0.36 3.30 20.49
CA ILE A 294 1.28 4.44 20.66
C ILE A 294 1.93 4.33 22.04
N GLY A 295 3.23 4.55 22.13
CA GLY A 295 4.04 4.30 23.33
C GLY A 295 3.60 5.04 24.59
N THR A 296 2.78 6.09 24.47
CA THR A 296 2.15 6.81 25.61
C THR A 296 0.95 6.08 26.19
N TYR A 297 0.38 5.08 25.50
CA TYR A 297 -0.76 4.34 26.01
C TYR A 297 -0.33 3.33 27.09
N LYS A 298 -0.92 3.48 28.28
CA LYS A 298 -0.74 2.54 29.40
C LYS A 298 -2.12 1.99 29.79
N PRO A 299 -2.36 0.67 29.68
CA PRO A 299 -3.66 0.07 30.02
C PRO A 299 -3.96 0.18 31.51
N GLN A 300 -2.91 0.10 32.34
CA GLN A 300 -2.98 0.28 33.77
C GLN A 300 -2.31 1.59 34.16
N ARG A 301 -2.88 2.26 35.14
CA ARG A 301 -2.34 3.49 35.76
C ARG A 301 -1.92 3.16 37.17
N GLU A 302 -0.74 3.56 37.52
CA GLU A 302 -0.20 3.36 38.85
C GLU A 302 -1.18 3.95 39.92
N GLY A 303 -1.58 3.14 40.92
CA GLY A 303 -2.53 3.50 41.93
C GLY A 303 -4.02 3.55 41.50
N PHE A 304 -4.35 3.08 40.29
CA PHE A 304 -5.73 3.07 39.77
C PHE A 304 -6.04 1.81 38.99
N THR A 305 -7.18 1.17 39.29
CA THR A 305 -7.72 0.03 38.56
C THR A 305 -8.95 0.48 37.76
N TYR A 306 -9.01 0.11 36.48
CA TYR A 306 -10.18 0.40 35.64
C TYR A 306 -11.21 -0.71 35.76
N ASP A 307 -12.42 -0.35 36.18
CA ASP A 307 -13.60 -1.21 36.21
C ASP A 307 -14.41 -0.99 34.94
N SER A 308 -14.28 -1.95 33.99
CA SER A 308 -14.93 -1.88 32.68
C SER A 308 -16.44 -2.08 32.72
N LYS A 309 -16.98 -2.72 33.78
CA LYS A 309 -18.43 -2.96 33.91
C LYS A 309 -19.18 -1.67 34.24
N ASN A 310 -18.58 -0.84 35.12
CA ASN A 310 -19.19 0.40 35.59
C ASN A 310 -18.59 1.64 34.89
N ASP A 311 -17.69 1.48 33.95
CA ASP A 311 -16.96 2.59 33.30
C ASP A 311 -16.38 3.60 34.29
N GLN A 312 -15.60 3.12 35.26
CA GLN A 312 -15.02 3.91 36.32
C GLN A 312 -13.60 3.48 36.66
N TYR A 313 -12.84 4.39 37.29
CA TYR A 313 -11.58 4.04 37.92
C TYR A 313 -11.79 3.88 39.44
N ILE A 314 -11.04 2.96 40.04
CA ILE A 314 -10.97 2.75 41.47
C ILE A 314 -9.54 3.05 41.91
N CYS A 315 -9.33 3.95 42.85
CA CYS A 315 -7.99 4.26 43.36
C CYS A 315 -7.54 3.22 44.40
N SER A 316 -6.24 3.22 44.77
CA SER A 316 -5.68 2.33 45.80
C SER A 316 -6.38 2.42 47.15
N GLU A 317 -6.93 3.60 47.49
CA GLU A 317 -7.70 3.85 48.71
C GLU A 317 -9.19 3.52 48.56
N GLY A 318 -9.59 2.80 47.49
CA GLY A 318 -10.98 2.37 47.27
C GLY A 318 -11.94 3.44 46.77
N ALA A 319 -11.51 4.68 46.54
CA ALA A 319 -12.40 5.72 46.03
C ALA A 319 -12.71 5.51 44.55
N LYS A 320 -14.01 5.66 44.20
CA LYS A 320 -14.52 5.52 42.85
C LYS A 320 -14.41 6.83 42.09
N LEU A 321 -13.92 6.75 40.85
CA LEU A 321 -13.88 7.86 39.90
C LEU A 321 -14.80 7.50 38.72
N PRO A 322 -16.10 7.79 38.80
CA PRO A 322 -17.04 7.50 37.73
C PRO A 322 -16.74 8.36 36.49
N PHE A 323 -17.20 7.90 35.34
CA PHE A 323 -17.24 8.70 34.11
C PHE A 323 -18.03 9.99 34.36
N LYS A 324 -17.49 11.12 33.92
CA LYS A 324 -18.13 12.43 34.13
C LYS A 324 -18.52 13.10 32.81
N ALA A 325 -17.60 13.15 31.84
CA ALA A 325 -17.84 13.85 30.58
C ALA A 325 -16.84 13.43 29.51
N ILE A 326 -17.16 13.71 28.27
CA ILE A 326 -16.22 13.71 27.15
C ILE A 326 -15.64 15.12 27.04
N VAL A 327 -14.32 15.24 27.10
CA VAL A 327 -13.60 16.50 27.00
C VAL A 327 -12.73 16.53 25.75
N ARG A 328 -12.65 17.70 25.13
CA ARG A 328 -11.75 17.93 23.99
C ARG A 328 -10.42 18.45 24.54
N GLU A 329 -9.33 17.76 24.21
CA GLU A 329 -7.98 18.24 24.53
C GLU A 329 -7.51 19.35 23.59
N GLN A 330 -6.45 20.04 23.95
CA GLN A 330 -5.81 21.05 23.10
C GLN A 330 -5.33 20.50 21.75
N THR A 331 -5.04 19.20 21.71
CA THR A 331 -4.70 18.45 20.50
C THR A 331 -5.89 18.19 19.56
N GLY A 332 -7.10 18.57 19.97
CA GLY A 332 -8.35 18.32 19.24
C GLY A 332 -8.94 16.92 19.47
N LEU A 333 -8.27 16.05 20.21
CA LEU A 333 -8.75 14.69 20.51
C LEU A 333 -9.80 14.71 21.62
N TYR A 334 -10.82 13.86 21.49
CA TYR A 334 -11.82 13.65 22.52
C TYR A 334 -11.37 12.56 23.48
N LYS A 335 -11.48 12.83 24.80
CA LYS A 335 -11.15 11.89 25.87
C LYS A 335 -12.29 11.79 26.86
N LYS A 336 -12.47 10.62 27.46
CA LYS A 336 -13.33 10.42 28.63
C LYS A 336 -12.64 10.97 29.87
N GLU A 337 -13.37 11.75 30.65
CA GLU A 337 -12.92 12.27 31.90
C GLU A 337 -13.61 11.55 33.04
N TYR A 338 -12.82 11.09 34.01
CA TYR A 338 -13.25 10.43 35.24
C TYR A 338 -12.85 11.29 36.43
N ARG A 339 -13.76 11.51 37.39
CA ARG A 339 -13.51 12.37 38.55
C ARG A 339 -13.92 11.68 39.82
N ALA A 340 -13.04 11.73 40.85
CA ALA A 340 -13.40 11.40 42.22
C ALA A 340 -14.35 12.44 42.80
N SER A 341 -15.14 12.07 43.81
CA SER A 341 -15.87 13.04 44.61
C SER A 341 -14.90 13.84 45.49
N ILE A 342 -15.26 15.09 45.81
CA ILE A 342 -14.45 15.94 46.71
C ILE A 342 -14.37 15.31 48.10
N ALA A 343 -15.49 14.76 48.58
CA ALA A 343 -15.57 14.11 49.88
C ALA A 343 -14.59 12.93 50.02
N ALA A 344 -14.52 12.06 48.97
CA ALA A 344 -13.61 10.90 48.98
C ALA A 344 -12.13 11.27 48.97
N CYS A 345 -11.77 12.45 48.44
CA CYS A 345 -10.37 12.91 48.39
C CYS A 345 -10.01 13.87 49.51
N ARG A 346 -10.99 14.35 50.33
CA ARG A 346 -10.75 15.37 51.38
C ARG A 346 -9.73 14.91 52.41
N ASN A 347 -9.92 13.73 52.96
CA ASN A 347 -9.12 13.18 54.07
C ASN A 347 -8.17 12.04 53.58
N CYS A 348 -7.91 11.94 52.29
CA CYS A 348 -7.05 10.89 51.75
C CYS A 348 -5.57 11.15 52.08
N PRO A 349 -4.84 10.19 52.67
CA PRO A 349 -3.42 10.36 53.01
C PRO A 349 -2.55 10.61 51.79
N LEU A 350 -2.94 10.07 50.62
CA LEU A 350 -2.23 10.23 49.36
C LEU A 350 -2.63 11.48 48.57
N LYS A 351 -3.47 12.37 49.10
CA LYS A 351 -4.03 13.51 48.37
C LYS A 351 -2.95 14.39 47.74
N LEU A 352 -1.90 14.73 48.48
CA LEU A 352 -0.82 15.59 47.98
C LEU A 352 -0.08 14.98 46.80
N GLN A 353 0.21 13.68 46.85
CA GLN A 353 0.90 12.96 45.80
C GLN A 353 -0.02 12.67 44.61
N CYS A 354 -1.30 12.35 44.87
CA CYS A 354 -2.26 11.90 43.86
C CYS A 354 -2.95 13.06 43.12
N ALA A 355 -3.50 14.04 43.89
CA ALA A 355 -4.31 15.16 43.38
C ALA A 355 -3.58 16.52 43.39
N GLY A 356 -2.44 16.59 44.06
CA GLY A 356 -1.68 17.83 44.22
C GLY A 356 -2.51 18.95 44.87
N LYS A 357 -2.46 20.15 44.30
CA LYS A 357 -3.23 21.32 44.79
C LYS A 357 -4.72 21.25 44.43
N THR A 358 -5.16 20.26 43.63
CA THR A 358 -6.58 20.14 43.27
C THR A 358 -7.39 19.48 44.37
N GLY A 359 -8.67 19.84 44.50
CA GLY A 359 -9.54 19.28 45.54
C GLY A 359 -9.87 17.81 45.40
N ARG A 360 -9.62 17.22 44.20
CA ARG A 360 -9.96 15.83 43.86
C ARG A 360 -9.13 15.34 42.66
N LYS A 361 -8.97 14.01 42.55
CA LYS A 361 -8.31 13.38 41.40
C LYS A 361 -9.20 13.42 40.17
N LYS A 362 -8.58 13.77 39.06
CA LYS A 362 -9.12 13.71 37.71
C LYS A 362 -8.25 12.81 36.85
N ILE A 363 -8.84 11.92 36.09
CA ILE A 363 -8.17 11.06 35.11
C ILE A 363 -8.83 11.30 33.74
N THR A 364 -8.03 11.51 32.72
CA THR A 364 -8.50 11.51 31.33
C THR A 364 -7.98 10.28 30.60
N ASP A 365 -8.83 9.62 29.84
CA ASP A 365 -8.45 8.44 29.03
C ASP A 365 -9.12 8.45 27.67
N THR A 366 -8.65 7.57 26.75
CA THR A 366 -9.21 7.45 25.41
C THR A 366 -10.67 6.98 25.45
N THR A 367 -11.50 7.47 24.54
CA THR A 367 -12.89 7.01 24.36
C THR A 367 -12.96 5.53 24.00
N ASN A 368 -11.94 5.02 23.30
CA ASN A 368 -11.86 3.66 22.76
C ASN A 368 -10.98 2.73 23.62
N LYS A 369 -10.93 2.98 24.94
CA LYS A 369 -10.09 2.22 25.85
C LYS A 369 -10.21 0.69 25.71
N PRO A 370 -11.40 0.08 25.59
CA PRO A 370 -11.51 -1.37 25.45
C PRO A 370 -10.79 -1.93 24.20
N LEU A 371 -10.81 -1.19 23.09
CA LEU A 371 -10.11 -1.58 21.85
C LEU A 371 -8.58 -1.58 22.06
N TYR A 372 -8.06 -0.51 22.68
CA TYR A 372 -6.65 -0.38 22.97
C TYR A 372 -6.16 -1.40 24.00
N ASP A 373 -6.97 -1.72 25.03
CA ASP A 373 -6.64 -2.73 26.03
C ASP A 373 -6.54 -4.13 25.39
N ARG A 374 -7.53 -4.53 24.56
CA ARG A 374 -7.48 -5.79 23.84
C ARG A 374 -6.26 -5.88 22.90
N MET A 375 -5.96 -4.80 22.21
CA MET A 375 -4.79 -4.73 21.32
C MET A 375 -3.49 -4.83 22.14
N TYR A 376 -3.38 -4.14 23.28
CA TYR A 376 -2.22 -4.22 24.16
C TYR A 376 -1.98 -5.64 24.67
N GLN A 377 -3.05 -6.31 25.16
CA GLN A 377 -2.98 -7.71 25.60
C GLN A 377 -2.50 -8.61 24.47
N ARG A 378 -3.07 -8.48 23.27
CA ARG A 378 -2.69 -9.25 22.08
C ARG A 378 -1.23 -9.04 21.71
N MET A 379 -0.76 -7.80 21.71
CA MET A 379 0.62 -7.45 21.37
C MET A 379 1.65 -7.89 22.42
N SER A 380 1.24 -8.02 23.68
CA SER A 380 2.10 -8.51 24.77
C SER A 380 2.40 -10.01 24.68
N THR A 381 1.59 -10.78 23.90
CA THR A 381 1.78 -12.21 23.71
C THR A 381 3.01 -12.54 22.85
N THR A 382 3.52 -13.77 22.98
CA THR A 382 4.57 -14.31 22.09
C THR A 382 4.14 -14.25 20.62
N LYS A 383 2.85 -14.54 20.33
CA LYS A 383 2.28 -14.42 18.97
C LYS A 383 2.34 -12.97 18.47
N GLY A 384 1.95 -11.99 19.28
CA GLY A 384 2.02 -10.56 18.92
C GLY A 384 3.43 -10.13 18.55
N LYS A 385 4.43 -10.48 19.38
CA LYS A 385 5.85 -10.19 19.11
C LYS A 385 6.34 -10.85 17.82
N ARG A 386 5.92 -12.11 17.55
CA ARG A 386 6.22 -12.81 16.30
C ARG A 386 5.60 -12.11 15.09
N MET A 387 4.36 -11.61 15.22
CA MET A 387 3.69 -10.89 14.12
C MET A 387 4.43 -9.61 13.74
N MET A 388 4.99 -8.87 14.70
CA MET A 388 5.78 -7.68 14.39
C MET A 388 7.06 -7.99 13.63
N ARG A 389 7.77 -9.07 14.00
CA ARG A 389 8.94 -9.54 13.21
C ARG A 389 8.53 -9.95 11.81
N LEU A 390 7.41 -10.67 11.68
CA LEU A 390 6.88 -11.07 10.38
C LEU A 390 6.56 -9.84 9.52
N ARG A 391 5.97 -8.77 10.09
CA ARG A 391 5.71 -7.52 9.37
C ARG A 391 7.00 -6.98 8.73
N SER A 392 8.03 -6.77 9.55
CA SER A 392 9.30 -6.24 9.06
C SER A 392 9.90 -7.10 7.95
N CYS A 393 9.94 -8.43 8.15
CA CYS A 393 10.45 -9.36 7.13
C CYS A 393 9.60 -9.40 5.85
N THR A 394 8.32 -9.00 5.91
CA THR A 394 7.41 -9.03 4.77
C THR A 394 7.44 -7.73 3.99
N VAL A 395 7.12 -6.62 4.65
CA VAL A 395 6.82 -5.37 3.94
C VAL A 395 8.05 -4.52 3.67
N GLU A 396 9.05 -4.50 4.56
CA GLU A 396 10.24 -3.68 4.39
C GLU A 396 11.08 -4.05 3.14
N PRO A 397 11.33 -5.35 2.84
CA PRO A 397 12.01 -5.73 1.60
C PRO A 397 11.22 -5.39 0.35
N VAL A 398 9.87 -5.45 0.42
CA VAL A 398 8.99 -5.07 -0.69
C VAL A 398 9.11 -3.58 -0.97
N LEU A 399 8.94 -2.73 0.07
CA LEU A 399 9.08 -1.28 -0.05
C LEU A 399 10.49 -0.88 -0.51
N GLY A 400 11.53 -1.52 0.04
CA GLY A 400 12.91 -1.32 -0.39
C GLY A 400 13.10 -1.62 -1.88
N THR A 401 12.49 -2.69 -2.38
CA THR A 401 12.54 -3.07 -3.81
C THR A 401 11.79 -2.07 -4.68
N LEU A 402 10.58 -1.67 -4.28
CA LEU A 402 9.78 -0.69 -5.02
C LEU A 402 10.51 0.66 -5.17
N VAL A 403 11.09 1.15 -4.07
CA VAL A 403 11.75 2.47 -4.05
C VAL A 403 13.09 2.47 -4.78
N ASN A 404 13.92 1.45 -4.56
CA ASN A 404 15.29 1.46 -5.06
C ASN A 404 15.44 0.86 -6.46
N PHE A 405 14.56 -0.09 -6.87
CA PHE A 405 14.74 -0.87 -8.08
C PHE A 405 13.57 -0.83 -9.05
N LEU A 406 12.40 -0.31 -8.65
CA LEU A 406 11.18 -0.31 -9.48
C LEU A 406 10.56 1.09 -9.62
N GLY A 407 11.38 2.13 -9.67
CA GLY A 407 10.97 3.48 -10.04
C GLY A 407 10.11 4.25 -9.04
N MET A 408 9.81 3.69 -7.85
CA MET A 408 8.89 4.34 -6.89
C MET A 408 9.57 5.39 -5.98
N LYS A 409 10.84 5.72 -6.21
CA LYS A 409 11.55 6.76 -5.44
C LYS A 409 10.96 8.15 -5.67
N LYS A 410 10.55 8.43 -6.92
CA LYS A 410 9.98 9.70 -7.36
C LYS A 410 8.98 9.43 -8.48
N VAL A 411 7.81 10.08 -8.44
CA VAL A 411 6.89 10.08 -9.59
C VAL A 411 7.41 11.04 -10.67
N ASN A 412 7.16 10.70 -11.93
CA ASN A 412 7.50 11.54 -13.10
C ASN A 412 6.29 12.29 -13.64
N THR A 413 5.21 12.33 -12.90
CA THR A 413 3.90 12.89 -13.26
C THR A 413 3.47 13.91 -12.23
N ILE A 414 2.36 14.64 -12.49
CA ILE A 414 1.78 15.67 -11.62
C ILE A 414 0.36 15.25 -11.26
N GLY A 415 -0.03 15.47 -10.00
CA GLY A 415 -1.35 15.20 -9.47
C GLY A 415 -1.53 13.79 -8.90
N ILE A 416 -2.43 13.66 -7.92
CA ILE A 416 -2.66 12.41 -7.16
C ILE A 416 -3.10 11.24 -8.03
N LYS A 417 -3.97 11.48 -9.02
CA LYS A 417 -4.44 10.45 -9.95
C LYS A 417 -3.28 9.86 -10.77
N GLN A 418 -2.37 10.72 -11.22
CA GLN A 418 -1.20 10.27 -11.97
C GLN A 418 -0.17 9.58 -11.06
N ALA A 419 -0.01 10.06 -9.82
CA ALA A 419 0.83 9.40 -8.82
C ALA A 419 0.32 7.98 -8.51
N ASN A 420 -1.01 7.78 -8.43
CA ASN A 420 -1.61 6.46 -8.28
C ASN A 420 -1.24 5.52 -9.42
N LYS A 421 -1.34 5.95 -10.68
CA LYS A 421 -0.90 5.15 -11.82
C LYS A 421 0.57 4.72 -11.70
N CYS A 422 1.44 5.63 -11.23
CA CYS A 422 2.86 5.33 -11.02
C CYS A 422 3.08 4.25 -9.96
N VAL A 423 2.46 4.37 -8.79
CA VAL A 423 2.65 3.38 -7.71
C VAL A 423 2.05 2.02 -8.08
N VAL A 424 0.89 2.01 -8.76
CA VAL A 424 0.25 0.79 -9.26
C VAL A 424 1.16 0.07 -10.27
N MET A 425 1.78 0.79 -11.21
CA MET A 425 2.70 0.19 -12.18
C MET A 425 3.99 -0.35 -11.52
N ALA A 426 4.50 0.31 -10.47
CA ALA A 426 5.63 -0.21 -9.71
C ALA A 426 5.29 -1.53 -9.00
N ALA A 427 4.11 -1.61 -8.37
CA ALA A 427 3.61 -2.82 -7.73
C ALA A 427 3.33 -3.94 -8.74
N LEU A 428 2.77 -3.60 -9.89
CA LEU A 428 2.59 -4.52 -11.02
C LEU A 428 3.93 -5.15 -11.44
N ALA A 429 4.95 -4.32 -11.67
CA ALA A 429 6.28 -4.78 -12.05
C ALA A 429 6.90 -5.69 -10.98
N TYR A 430 6.67 -5.37 -9.70
CA TYR A 430 7.09 -6.22 -8.59
C TYR A 430 6.41 -7.58 -8.62
N ASN A 431 5.08 -7.62 -8.74
CA ASN A 431 4.31 -8.88 -8.79
C ASN A 431 4.69 -9.72 -10.01
N ILE A 432 4.91 -9.10 -11.17
CA ILE A 432 5.40 -9.79 -12.38
C ILE A 432 6.77 -10.43 -12.12
N LYS A 433 7.74 -9.72 -11.53
CA LYS A 433 9.05 -10.31 -11.20
C LYS A 433 8.90 -11.50 -10.24
N LYS A 434 7.97 -11.45 -9.32
CA LYS A 434 7.63 -12.57 -8.43
C LYS A 434 7.03 -13.74 -9.21
N LEU A 435 6.05 -13.46 -10.06
CA LEU A 435 5.37 -14.46 -10.90
C LEU A 435 6.36 -15.20 -11.81
N LEU A 436 7.23 -14.48 -12.49
CA LEU A 436 8.25 -15.08 -13.37
C LEU A 436 9.29 -15.93 -12.62
N LYS A 437 9.53 -15.64 -11.35
CA LYS A 437 10.45 -16.43 -10.49
C LYS A 437 9.76 -17.59 -9.79
N HIS A 438 8.43 -17.60 -9.76
CA HIS A 438 7.68 -18.64 -9.07
C HIS A 438 7.81 -19.96 -9.84
N LYS A 439 8.25 -21.00 -9.11
CA LYS A 439 8.22 -22.39 -9.61
C LYS A 439 7.01 -23.04 -8.97
N ALA A 440 6.01 -23.39 -9.76
CA ALA A 440 4.87 -24.15 -9.26
C ALA A 440 5.33 -25.41 -8.51
N PRO A 441 4.73 -25.76 -7.38
CA PRO A 441 5.03 -27.02 -6.70
C PRO A 441 4.89 -28.19 -7.67
N LYS A 442 5.83 -29.11 -7.69
CA LYS A 442 5.84 -30.28 -8.59
C LYS A 442 4.52 -31.06 -8.61
N VAL A 443 3.78 -31.08 -7.51
CA VAL A 443 2.47 -31.72 -7.36
C VAL A 443 1.42 -31.09 -8.29
N LYS A 444 1.38 -29.77 -8.47
CA LYS A 444 0.44 -29.11 -9.39
C LYS A 444 0.80 -29.36 -10.86
N VAL A 445 2.08 -29.47 -11.19
CA VAL A 445 2.52 -29.83 -12.55
C VAL A 445 2.06 -31.23 -12.91
N ILE A 446 2.12 -32.17 -11.97
CA ILE A 446 1.62 -33.55 -12.17
C ILE A 446 0.09 -33.54 -12.32
N ALA A 447 -0.66 -32.80 -11.48
CA ALA A 447 -2.13 -32.71 -11.59
C ALA A 447 -2.60 -32.12 -12.93
N ASN A 448 -1.99 -30.99 -13.36
CA ASN A 448 -2.32 -30.37 -14.64
C ASN A 448 -1.90 -31.25 -15.85
N SER A 449 -0.84 -32.05 -15.70
CA SER A 449 -0.46 -33.04 -16.71
C SER A 449 -1.43 -34.20 -16.78
N ILE A 450 -1.97 -34.65 -15.63
CA ILE A 450 -3.00 -35.68 -15.54
C ILE A 450 -4.32 -35.19 -16.15
N GLU A 451 -4.76 -33.96 -15.85
CA GLU A 451 -5.96 -33.37 -16.48
C GLU A 451 -5.85 -33.23 -17.99
N LYS A 452 -4.69 -32.81 -18.51
CA LYS A 452 -4.44 -32.75 -19.96
C LYS A 452 -4.45 -34.13 -20.61
N ILE A 453 -3.98 -35.17 -19.93
CA ILE A 453 -3.98 -36.55 -20.41
C ILE A 453 -5.39 -37.14 -20.40
N LEU A 454 -6.21 -36.82 -19.38
CA LEU A 454 -7.61 -37.26 -19.27
C LEU A 454 -8.54 -36.61 -20.30
N GLN A 455 -8.15 -35.44 -20.85
CA GLN A 455 -8.90 -34.75 -21.93
C GLN A 455 -8.54 -35.21 -23.34
N THR A 456 -7.54 -36.09 -23.54
CA THR A 456 -7.23 -36.67 -24.84
C THR A 456 -7.99 -37.99 -25.04
N PRO A 457 -8.77 -38.13 -26.14
CA PRO A 457 -9.53 -39.38 -26.36
C PRO A 457 -8.60 -40.54 -26.71
N SER A 458 -8.68 -41.56 -25.87
CA SER A 458 -8.37 -42.97 -26.06
C SER A 458 -7.13 -43.41 -26.83
N LYS A 459 -6.19 -43.93 -26.14
CA LYS A 459 -5.37 -45.18 -26.30
C LYS A 459 -4.16 -45.23 -25.33
N VAL A 460 -3.92 -44.15 -24.61
CA VAL A 460 -2.74 -44.01 -23.70
C VAL A 460 -3.10 -44.32 -22.22
N SER A 461 -4.37 -44.46 -21.87
CA SER A 461 -4.84 -44.63 -20.49
C SER A 461 -4.40 -45.93 -19.79
N PHE A 462 -4.09 -46.98 -20.53
CA PHE A 462 -3.73 -48.30 -19.95
C PHE A 462 -2.26 -48.37 -19.45
N GLN A 463 -1.34 -47.61 -20.04
CA GLN A 463 0.07 -47.62 -19.63
C GLN A 463 0.34 -46.78 -18.39
N ILE A 464 -0.46 -45.75 -18.15
CA ILE A 464 -0.28 -44.83 -17.03
C ILE A 464 -0.77 -45.44 -15.72
N PHE A 465 -1.83 -46.27 -15.75
CA PHE A 465 -2.31 -46.97 -14.56
C PHE A 465 -1.27 -47.95 -13.98
N SER A 466 -0.40 -48.52 -14.80
CA SER A 466 0.69 -49.39 -14.35
C SER A 466 1.84 -48.63 -13.69
N LEU A 467 2.12 -47.38 -14.12
CA LEU A 467 3.17 -46.53 -13.54
C LEU A 467 2.76 -45.96 -12.17
N ILE A 468 1.48 -45.62 -11.98
CA ILE A 468 0.95 -45.12 -10.70
C ILE A 468 0.93 -46.24 -9.64
N LYS A 469 0.64 -47.49 -10.02
CA LYS A 469 0.67 -48.65 -9.11
C LYS A 469 2.07 -48.95 -8.57
N ASN A 470 3.12 -48.67 -9.34
CA ASN A 470 4.51 -48.89 -8.95
C ASN A 470 5.13 -47.77 -8.11
N SER A 471 4.57 -46.54 -8.16
CA SER A 471 5.06 -45.41 -7.34
C SER A 471 4.53 -45.42 -5.89
N ASN A 472 3.43 -46.11 -5.61
CA ASN A 472 2.86 -46.22 -4.25
C ASN A 472 3.51 -47.24 -3.32
N ARG A 473 4.58 -47.95 -3.79
CA ARG A 473 5.28 -48.95 -2.95
C ARG A 473 6.41 -48.39 -2.08
N SER A 474 6.70 -47.07 -2.09
CA SER A 474 7.83 -46.51 -1.36
C SER A 474 7.51 -45.41 -0.32
N TYR A 475 6.26 -45.28 0.11
CA TYR A 475 5.94 -44.40 1.24
C TYR A 475 5.64 -45.18 2.51
N LYS A 476 6.61 -45.22 3.43
CA LYS A 476 6.39 -45.59 4.84
C LYS A 476 5.75 -44.38 5.55
N PRO A 477 4.69 -44.58 6.34
CA PRO A 477 4.10 -43.49 7.13
C PRO A 477 5.05 -43.08 8.25
N ILE A 478 5.32 -41.79 8.38
CA ILE A 478 6.00 -41.20 9.53
C ILE A 478 5.02 -41.18 10.69
N GLN A 479 5.30 -41.98 11.72
CA GLN A 479 4.60 -41.93 13.01
C GLN A 479 4.80 -40.58 13.67
N LEU A 480 3.70 -39.89 13.93
CA LEU A 480 3.66 -38.74 14.85
C LEU A 480 3.87 -39.25 16.28
N ILE A 481 4.95 -38.90 16.90
CA ILE A 481 5.18 -38.97 18.35
C ILE A 481 4.56 -37.74 18.98
N ARG A 482 3.80 -37.99 20.05
CA ARG A 482 3.02 -37.04 20.89
C ARG A 482 3.81 -35.82 21.39
#